data_03563e8192ed9a9cea114e41b1f83de7
#
_entry.id   03563e8192ed9a9cea114e41b1f83de7
#
_cell.length_a   1.000
_cell.length_b   1.000
_cell.length_c   1.000
_cell.angle_alpha   90.00
_cell.angle_beta   90.00
_cell.angle_gamma   90.00
#
_symmetry.space_group_name_H-M   'P 1'
#
loop_
_entity.id
_entity.type
_entity.pdbx_description
1 polymer ?
#
loop_
_entity_poly.entity_id
_entity_poly.type
_entity_poly.pdbx_seq_one_letter_code
_entity_poly.pdbx_strand_id
1 'polypeptide(L)'
;MRRCSIKARQRAQLRGFLWLLAAALLAGGLWLNRYVNTVIKPTLHELAEYEARAATVQAVNRAVAAALAADASLTNALFVQSGGIVSLDAAAAGAAQLRLVSAVQEEMNALPEEDFTIPFGSLTNNSLLSGLGPGWRMQVQPKGYAEGHIREATESLSINTTRYSAVLQLSVTVNMILDGSTATLTVYADYPLASVLIGGDTPSAYAGI
;
A
#
# COMPACT_ATOMS: atom_id res chain seq x y z
N MET A 1 68.69 32.95 -23.09
CA MET A 1 68.07 31.63 -23.12
C MET A 1 67.18 31.29 -21.91
N ARG A 2 66.64 32.21 -21.07
CA ARG A 2 65.83 31.94 -19.83
C ARG A 2 64.32 32.09 -19.99
N ARG A 3 63.81 32.59 -21.09
CA ARG A 3 62.33 32.81 -21.26
C ARG A 3 61.56 31.58 -21.72
N CYS A 4 62.17 30.51 -22.22
CA CYS A 4 61.50 29.31 -22.72
C CYS A 4 61.07 28.34 -21.60
N SER A 5 61.75 28.32 -20.45
CA SER A 5 61.51 27.41 -19.31
C SER A 5 60.29 27.78 -18.47
N ILE A 6 59.94 29.06 -18.41
CA ILE A 6 58.83 29.59 -17.62
C ILE A 6 57.46 29.18 -18.24
N LYS A 7 57.31 29.25 -19.56
CA LYS A 7 56.11 28.86 -20.27
C LYS A 7 55.82 27.35 -20.22
N ALA A 8 56.87 26.53 -20.21
CA ALA A 8 56.77 25.07 -20.08
C ALA A 8 56.28 24.68 -18.69
N ARG A 9 56.81 25.34 -17.63
CA ARG A 9 56.43 25.10 -16.23
C ARG A 9 54.98 25.55 -15.95
N GLN A 10 54.54 26.66 -16.50
CA GLN A 10 53.14 27.11 -16.40
C GLN A 10 52.18 26.16 -17.11
N ARG A 11 52.53 25.63 -18.27
CA ARG A 11 51.71 24.63 -18.99
C ARG A 11 51.60 23.30 -18.22
N ALA A 12 52.66 22.88 -17.57
CA ALA A 12 52.68 21.68 -16.73
C ALA A 12 51.80 21.87 -15.47
N GLN A 13 51.88 23.05 -14.84
CA GLN A 13 51.02 23.39 -13.71
C GLN A 13 49.53 23.49 -14.08
N LEU A 14 49.22 24.10 -15.25
CA LEU A 14 47.85 24.14 -15.76
C LEU A 14 47.30 22.73 -16.06
N ARG A 15 48.09 21.87 -16.67
CA ARG A 15 47.69 20.47 -16.90
C ARG A 15 47.46 19.71 -15.58
N GLY A 16 48.33 19.88 -14.59
CA GLY A 16 48.16 19.29 -13.27
C GLY A 16 46.88 19.77 -12.59
N PHE A 17 46.59 21.08 -12.66
CA PHE A 17 45.36 21.65 -12.13
C PHE A 17 44.09 21.10 -12.84
N LEU A 18 44.13 20.98 -14.16
CA LEU A 18 43.03 20.39 -14.94
C LEU A 18 42.75 18.94 -14.57
N TRP A 19 43.80 18.14 -14.34
CA TRP A 19 43.68 16.75 -13.87
C TRP A 19 43.07 16.67 -12.47
N LEU A 20 43.50 17.53 -11.54
CA LEU A 20 42.93 17.62 -10.21
C LEU A 20 41.46 18.02 -10.22
N LEU A 21 41.12 18.99 -11.09
CA LEU A 21 39.73 19.43 -11.26
C LEU A 21 38.87 18.33 -11.86
N ALA A 22 39.37 17.61 -12.86
CA ALA A 22 38.69 16.44 -13.43
C ALA A 22 38.49 15.31 -12.40
N ALA A 23 39.53 15.02 -11.61
CA ALA A 23 39.42 14.04 -10.53
C ALA A 23 38.42 14.45 -9.45
N ALA A 24 38.41 15.72 -9.07
CA ALA A 24 37.43 16.26 -8.10
C ALA A 24 35.99 16.18 -8.64
N LEU A 25 35.77 16.49 -9.94
CA LEU A 25 34.45 16.35 -10.58
C LEU A 25 34.01 14.88 -10.64
N LEU A 26 34.92 13.96 -10.98
CA LEU A 26 34.62 12.53 -10.97
C LEU A 26 34.30 12.02 -9.56
N ALA A 27 35.09 12.39 -8.59
CA ALA A 27 34.86 12.01 -7.19
C ALA A 27 33.53 12.58 -6.67
N GLY A 28 33.24 13.85 -6.99
CA GLY A 28 31.95 14.50 -6.67
C GLY A 28 30.77 13.82 -7.36
N GLY A 29 30.90 13.45 -8.63
CA GLY A 29 29.88 12.71 -9.38
C GLY A 29 29.62 11.32 -8.82
N LEU A 30 30.67 10.58 -8.45
CA LEU A 30 30.56 9.27 -7.81
C LEU A 30 29.90 9.37 -6.42
N TRP A 31 30.30 10.38 -5.65
CA TRP A 31 29.70 10.64 -4.33
C TRP A 31 28.22 11.00 -4.45
N LEU A 32 27.86 11.88 -5.39
CA LEU A 32 26.48 12.27 -5.66
C LEU A 32 25.66 11.06 -6.10
N ASN A 33 26.16 10.24 -7.04
CA ASN A 33 25.49 9.03 -7.48
C ASN A 33 25.25 8.05 -6.32
N ARG A 34 26.27 7.87 -5.46
CA ARG A 34 26.13 7.06 -4.25
C ARG A 34 25.05 7.65 -3.31
N TYR A 35 25.06 8.95 -3.08
CA TYR A 35 24.07 9.63 -2.23
C TYR A 35 22.65 9.46 -2.77
N VAL A 36 22.44 9.65 -4.07
CA VAL A 36 21.14 9.42 -4.71
C VAL A 36 20.66 7.98 -4.51
N ASN A 37 21.53 7.00 -4.73
CA ASN A 37 21.14 5.60 -4.64
C ASN A 37 20.94 5.11 -3.20
N THR A 38 21.66 5.68 -2.21
CA THR A 38 21.60 5.20 -0.81
C THR A 38 20.62 5.96 0.07
N VAL A 39 20.28 7.19 -0.27
CA VAL A 39 19.42 8.05 0.56
C VAL A 39 18.15 8.44 -0.19
N ILE A 40 18.29 9.01 -1.39
CA ILE A 40 17.14 9.58 -2.09
C ILE A 40 16.18 8.49 -2.57
N LYS A 41 16.68 7.48 -3.27
CA LYS A 41 15.83 6.41 -3.83
C LYS A 41 15.04 5.63 -2.77
N PRO A 42 15.65 5.19 -1.65
CA PRO A 42 14.88 4.50 -0.59
C PRO A 42 13.76 5.38 -0.02
N THR A 43 14.06 6.65 0.28
CA THR A 43 13.07 7.58 0.84
C THR A 43 11.91 7.83 -0.14
N LEU A 44 12.20 7.93 -1.43
CA LEU A 44 11.17 8.03 -2.48
C LEU A 44 10.30 6.78 -2.52
N HIS A 45 10.91 5.59 -2.41
CA HIS A 45 10.20 4.32 -2.39
C HIS A 45 9.24 4.21 -1.20
N GLU A 46 9.71 4.53 0.00
CA GLU A 46 8.91 4.49 1.22
C GLU A 46 7.71 5.46 1.14
N LEU A 47 7.94 6.66 0.63
CA LEU A 47 6.86 7.66 0.50
C LEU A 47 5.84 7.24 -0.56
N ALA A 48 6.30 6.74 -1.69
CA ALA A 48 5.40 6.23 -2.74
C ALA A 48 4.59 5.01 -2.26
N GLU A 49 5.22 4.11 -1.51
CA GLU A 49 4.53 2.97 -0.91
C GLU A 49 3.45 3.43 0.06
N TYR A 50 3.74 4.44 0.90
CA TYR A 50 2.78 5.01 1.83
C TYR A 50 1.57 5.61 1.09
N GLU A 51 1.80 6.44 0.08
CA GLU A 51 0.73 7.08 -0.70
C GLU A 51 -0.10 6.06 -1.48
N ALA A 52 0.56 5.12 -2.15
CA ALA A 52 -0.11 4.04 -2.86
C ALA A 52 -0.96 3.16 -1.92
N ARG A 53 -0.45 2.87 -0.72
CA ARG A 53 -1.18 2.14 0.32
C ARG A 53 -2.40 2.92 0.78
N ALA A 54 -2.26 4.21 1.05
CA ALA A 54 -3.34 5.08 1.49
C ALA A 54 -4.44 5.18 0.41
N ALA A 55 -4.07 5.42 -0.84
CA ALA A 55 -5.00 5.47 -1.96
C ALA A 55 -5.73 4.13 -2.16
N THR A 56 -5.00 3.01 -2.09
CA THR A 56 -5.57 1.65 -2.22
C THR A 56 -6.58 1.37 -1.11
N VAL A 57 -6.24 1.64 0.15
CA VAL A 57 -7.14 1.43 1.29
C VAL A 57 -8.41 2.28 1.15
N GLN A 58 -8.28 3.53 0.72
CA GLN A 58 -9.44 4.41 0.50
C GLN A 58 -10.33 3.90 -0.63
N ALA A 59 -9.75 3.45 -1.74
CA ALA A 59 -10.50 2.90 -2.86
C ALA A 59 -11.26 1.63 -2.46
N VAL A 60 -10.59 0.71 -1.77
CA VAL A 60 -11.20 -0.53 -1.27
C VAL A 60 -12.35 -0.24 -0.32
N ASN A 61 -12.15 0.65 0.66
CA ASN A 61 -13.20 1.03 1.61
C ASN A 61 -14.39 1.68 0.90
N ARG A 62 -14.16 2.54 -0.08
CA ARG A 62 -15.21 3.21 -0.86
C ARG A 62 -16.00 2.20 -1.69
N ALA A 63 -15.31 1.28 -2.37
CA ALA A 63 -15.94 0.25 -3.19
C ALA A 63 -16.82 -0.69 -2.36
N VAL A 64 -16.29 -1.20 -1.24
CA VAL A 64 -17.03 -2.08 -0.35
C VAL A 64 -18.23 -1.36 0.24
N ALA A 65 -18.06 -0.13 0.75
CA ALA A 65 -19.16 0.66 1.31
C ALA A 65 -20.26 0.95 0.27
N ALA A 66 -19.88 1.32 -0.96
CA ALA A 66 -20.83 1.58 -2.04
C ALA A 66 -21.59 0.32 -2.44
N ALA A 67 -20.92 -0.83 -2.57
CA ALA A 67 -21.56 -2.09 -2.92
C ALA A 67 -22.53 -2.56 -1.85
N LEU A 68 -22.17 -2.46 -0.57
CA LEU A 68 -23.03 -2.81 0.55
C LEU A 68 -24.24 -1.87 0.68
N ALA A 69 -24.05 -0.58 0.39
CA ALA A 69 -25.15 0.39 0.37
C ALA A 69 -26.11 0.18 -0.80
N ALA A 70 -25.62 -0.28 -1.94
CA ALA A 70 -26.43 -0.55 -3.13
C ALA A 70 -27.28 -1.82 -3.00
N ASP A 71 -26.81 -2.82 -2.27
CA ASP A 71 -27.47 -4.13 -2.16
C ASP A 71 -27.37 -4.70 -0.75
N ALA A 72 -28.43 -4.51 0.04
CA ALA A 72 -28.52 -5.03 1.40
C ALA A 72 -28.61 -6.57 1.46
N SER A 73 -28.92 -7.25 0.35
CA SER A 73 -28.97 -8.71 0.32
C SER A 73 -27.60 -9.35 0.49
N LEU A 74 -26.51 -8.61 0.17
CA LEU A 74 -25.12 -9.05 0.36
C LEU A 74 -24.76 -9.36 1.82
N THR A 75 -25.54 -8.85 2.75
CA THR A 75 -25.36 -9.07 4.20
C THR A 75 -26.48 -9.86 4.84
N ASN A 76 -27.73 -9.59 4.43
CA ASN A 76 -28.92 -10.14 5.11
C ASN A 76 -29.22 -11.60 4.75
N ALA A 77 -28.79 -12.07 3.58
CA ALA A 77 -29.06 -13.41 3.08
C ALA A 77 -27.96 -14.43 3.36
N LEU A 78 -26.88 -14.04 4.08
CA LEU A 78 -25.71 -14.88 4.26
C LEU A 78 -25.92 -16.09 5.18
N PHE A 79 -26.87 -16.01 6.12
CA PHE A 79 -27.14 -17.08 7.07
C PHE A 79 -28.54 -17.67 6.88
N VAL A 80 -28.58 -19.00 6.85
CA VAL A 80 -29.82 -19.77 6.83
C VAL A 80 -29.98 -20.53 8.14
N GLN A 81 -31.17 -20.44 8.72
CA GLN A 81 -31.52 -21.19 9.92
C GLN A 81 -32.50 -22.31 9.55
N SER A 82 -32.10 -23.56 9.80
CA SER A 82 -32.92 -24.74 9.58
C SER A 82 -32.81 -25.67 10.78
N GLY A 83 -33.96 -26.02 11.39
CA GLY A 83 -34.01 -26.98 12.49
C GLY A 83 -33.18 -26.58 13.72
N GLY A 84 -33.01 -25.29 13.99
CA GLY A 84 -32.17 -24.78 15.10
C GLY A 84 -30.68 -24.70 14.78
N ILE A 85 -30.26 -25.06 13.58
CA ILE A 85 -28.89 -24.96 13.11
C ILE A 85 -28.77 -23.71 12.23
N VAL A 86 -27.76 -22.88 12.52
CA VAL A 86 -27.38 -21.74 11.70
C VAL A 86 -26.19 -22.12 10.85
N SER A 87 -26.29 -21.93 9.55
CA SER A 87 -25.23 -22.21 8.60
C SER A 87 -25.06 -21.08 7.61
N LEU A 88 -23.85 -20.89 7.08
CA LEU A 88 -23.60 -19.98 5.98
C LEU A 88 -24.21 -20.55 4.70
N ASP A 89 -24.97 -19.75 3.98
CA ASP A 89 -25.43 -20.10 2.63
C ASP A 89 -24.26 -19.91 1.66
N ALA A 90 -23.72 -21.02 1.17
CA ALA A 90 -22.57 -21.01 0.26
C ALA A 90 -22.88 -20.31 -1.07
N ALA A 91 -24.12 -20.37 -1.56
CA ALA A 91 -24.49 -19.70 -2.80
C ALA A 91 -24.59 -18.19 -2.62
N ALA A 92 -25.25 -17.76 -1.53
CA ALA A 92 -25.32 -16.35 -1.18
C ALA A 92 -23.94 -15.75 -0.86
N ALA A 93 -23.10 -16.48 -0.11
CA ALA A 93 -21.75 -16.08 0.19
C ALA A 93 -20.88 -15.95 -1.07
N GLY A 94 -20.97 -16.91 -1.99
CA GLY A 94 -20.26 -16.86 -3.27
C GLY A 94 -20.70 -15.68 -4.14
N ALA A 95 -22.01 -15.39 -4.20
CA ALA A 95 -22.53 -14.24 -4.94
C ALA A 95 -22.07 -12.92 -4.32
N ALA A 96 -22.12 -12.79 -2.99
CA ALA A 96 -21.65 -11.62 -2.27
C ALA A 96 -20.13 -11.41 -2.48
N GLN A 97 -19.33 -12.47 -2.40
CA GLN A 97 -17.91 -12.43 -2.66
C GLN A 97 -17.60 -11.89 -4.06
N LEU A 98 -18.19 -12.47 -5.09
CA LEU A 98 -17.97 -12.04 -6.47
C LEU A 98 -18.35 -10.58 -6.68
N ARG A 99 -19.49 -10.16 -6.12
CA ARG A 99 -19.96 -8.78 -6.25
C ARG A 99 -19.02 -7.78 -5.59
N LEU A 100 -18.59 -8.08 -4.36
CA LEU A 100 -17.69 -7.20 -3.61
C LEU A 100 -16.29 -7.13 -4.23
N VAL A 101 -15.74 -8.27 -4.65
CA VAL A 101 -14.43 -8.30 -5.33
C VAL A 101 -14.48 -7.56 -6.67
N SER A 102 -15.57 -7.73 -7.46
CA SER A 102 -15.74 -7.00 -8.72
C SER A 102 -15.84 -5.49 -8.49
N ALA A 103 -16.57 -5.04 -7.48
CA ALA A 103 -16.68 -3.62 -7.13
C ALA A 103 -15.31 -3.02 -6.74
N VAL A 104 -14.53 -3.76 -5.96
CA VAL A 104 -13.17 -3.35 -5.61
C VAL A 104 -12.29 -3.28 -6.86
N GLN A 105 -12.37 -4.28 -7.76
CA GLN A 105 -11.58 -4.29 -8.98
C GLN A 105 -11.94 -3.13 -9.92
N GLU A 106 -13.23 -2.78 -10.04
CA GLU A 106 -13.71 -1.64 -10.82
C GLU A 106 -13.16 -0.32 -10.25
N GLU A 107 -13.24 -0.11 -8.93
CA GLU A 107 -12.71 1.09 -8.28
C GLU A 107 -11.19 1.18 -8.42
N MET A 108 -10.47 0.06 -8.30
CA MET A 108 -9.02 0.01 -8.53
C MET A 108 -8.64 0.39 -9.96
N ASN A 109 -9.42 -0.09 -10.95
CA ASN A 109 -9.18 0.25 -12.35
C ASN A 109 -9.53 1.70 -12.68
N ALA A 110 -10.42 2.31 -11.89
CA ALA A 110 -10.82 3.71 -12.03
C ALA A 110 -9.87 4.69 -11.32
N LEU A 111 -8.92 4.19 -10.52
CA LEU A 111 -7.93 5.06 -9.88
C LEU A 111 -7.10 5.78 -10.94
N PRO A 112 -7.05 7.12 -10.89
CA PRO A 112 -6.25 7.90 -11.81
C PRO A 112 -4.76 7.62 -11.59
N GLU A 113 -3.98 7.83 -12.66
CA GLU A 113 -2.54 7.96 -12.52
C GLU A 113 -2.27 9.25 -11.75
N GLU A 114 -1.68 9.15 -10.57
CA GLU A 114 -1.38 10.33 -9.77
C GLU A 114 0.09 10.73 -9.93
N ASP A 115 0.29 11.99 -10.31
CA ASP A 115 1.59 12.63 -10.36
C ASP A 115 1.89 13.29 -9.01
N PHE A 116 2.78 12.71 -8.24
CA PHE A 116 3.26 13.30 -6.99
C PHE A 116 4.50 14.16 -7.27
N THR A 117 4.52 15.35 -6.69
CA THR A 117 5.69 16.22 -6.75
C THR A 117 6.29 16.34 -5.37
N ILE A 118 7.47 15.76 -5.19
CA ILE A 118 8.19 15.78 -3.91
C ILE A 118 9.31 16.82 -4.00
N PRO A 119 9.32 17.85 -3.14
CA PRO A 119 10.42 18.81 -3.07
C PRO A 119 11.74 18.13 -2.74
N PHE A 120 12.80 18.46 -3.45
CA PHE A 120 14.12 17.84 -3.27
C PHE A 120 14.64 17.95 -1.82
N GLY A 121 14.32 19.05 -1.15
CA GLY A 121 14.69 19.24 0.25
C GLY A 121 14.10 18.21 1.21
N SER A 122 12.89 17.69 0.91
CA SER A 122 12.27 16.62 1.71
C SER A 122 12.98 15.28 1.58
N LEU A 123 13.79 15.10 0.53
CA LEU A 123 14.56 13.89 0.27
C LEU A 123 15.94 13.89 0.95
N THR A 124 16.37 15.03 1.51
CA THR A 124 17.70 15.19 2.08
C THR A 124 17.81 14.75 3.54
N ASN A 125 16.71 14.27 4.14
CA ASN A 125 16.61 13.93 5.56
C ASN A 125 17.02 15.08 6.51
N ASN A 126 16.94 16.32 6.04
CA ASN A 126 17.24 17.53 6.79
C ASN A 126 15.97 18.36 6.98
N SER A 127 15.52 18.49 8.22
CA SER A 127 14.29 19.22 8.57
C SER A 127 14.29 20.68 8.13
N LEU A 128 15.47 21.33 8.03
CA LEU A 128 15.60 22.73 7.59
C LEU A 128 15.40 22.89 6.07
N LEU A 129 15.63 21.83 5.30
CA LEU A 129 15.47 21.84 3.85
C LEU A 129 14.13 21.25 3.40
N SER A 130 13.37 20.67 4.32
CA SER A 130 12.08 20.06 4.03
C SER A 130 11.13 21.07 3.36
N GLY A 131 10.54 20.64 2.24
CA GLY A 131 9.66 21.51 1.45
C GLY A 131 10.35 22.50 0.52
N LEU A 132 11.69 22.59 0.51
CA LEU A 132 12.44 23.51 -0.33
C LEU A 132 13.03 22.80 -1.57
N GLY A 133 13.21 23.57 -2.65
CA GLY A 133 13.88 23.11 -3.88
C GLY A 133 12.93 22.69 -5.00
N PRO A 134 13.48 22.33 -6.17
CA PRO A 134 12.70 21.87 -7.29
C PRO A 134 11.97 20.57 -6.93
N GLY A 135 10.75 20.39 -7.45
CA GLY A 135 9.97 19.19 -7.24
C GLY A 135 10.46 18.05 -8.13
N TRP A 136 10.60 16.85 -7.55
CA TRP A 136 10.77 15.60 -8.29
C TRP A 136 9.39 15.05 -8.62
N ARG A 137 9.10 14.91 -9.89
CA ARG A 137 7.82 14.32 -10.34
C ARG A 137 7.92 12.81 -10.30
N MET A 138 6.95 12.20 -9.66
CA MET A 138 6.83 10.76 -9.52
C MET A 138 5.45 10.34 -10.00
N GLN A 139 5.40 9.38 -10.90
CA GLN A 139 4.15 8.83 -11.40
C GLN A 139 3.90 7.48 -10.70
N VAL A 140 2.80 7.41 -9.99
CA VAL A 140 2.31 6.16 -9.40
C VAL A 140 1.14 5.69 -10.24
N GLN A 141 1.29 4.53 -10.88
CA GLN A 141 0.22 3.85 -11.58
C GLN A 141 -0.27 2.70 -10.70
N PRO A 142 -1.36 2.86 -9.96
CA PRO A 142 -1.92 1.80 -9.13
C PRO A 142 -2.67 0.80 -10.02
N LYS A 143 -1.95 -0.04 -10.74
CA LYS A 143 -2.52 -1.18 -11.47
C LYS A 143 -2.37 -2.43 -10.63
N GLY A 144 -3.49 -3.09 -10.38
CA GLY A 144 -3.49 -4.24 -9.50
C GLY A 144 -4.68 -5.15 -9.70
N TYR A 145 -4.75 -6.16 -8.88
CA TYR A 145 -5.86 -7.09 -8.83
C TYR A 145 -6.32 -7.30 -7.40
N ALA A 146 -7.62 -7.55 -7.25
CA ALA A 146 -8.25 -7.84 -5.99
C ALA A 146 -8.64 -9.32 -5.92
N GLU A 147 -8.27 -9.96 -4.82
CA GLU A 147 -8.72 -11.30 -4.46
C GLU A 147 -9.47 -11.23 -3.14
N GLY A 148 -10.46 -12.09 -2.97
CA GLY A 148 -11.20 -12.11 -1.72
C GLY A 148 -11.93 -13.42 -1.53
N HIS A 149 -12.14 -13.77 -0.26
CA HIS A 149 -12.95 -14.92 0.11
C HIS A 149 -13.71 -14.64 1.40
N ILE A 150 -14.91 -15.19 1.52
CA ILE A 150 -15.69 -15.10 2.74
C ILE A 150 -15.31 -16.27 3.63
N ARG A 151 -14.90 -15.92 4.86
CA ARG A 151 -14.55 -16.88 5.91
C ARG A 151 -15.56 -16.82 7.05
N GLU A 152 -15.86 -17.98 7.58
CA GLU A 152 -16.61 -18.12 8.82
C GLU A 152 -15.69 -17.92 10.02
N ALA A 153 -16.16 -17.17 10.99
CA ALA A 153 -15.48 -16.98 12.27
C ALA A 153 -16.46 -17.23 13.42
N THR A 154 -16.03 -18.01 14.37
CA THR A 154 -16.82 -18.39 15.56
C THR A 154 -16.12 -17.88 16.80
N GLU A 155 -16.82 -17.12 17.63
CA GLU A 155 -16.32 -16.55 18.87
C GLU A 155 -17.26 -16.90 20.02
N SER A 156 -16.74 -17.56 21.06
CA SER A 156 -17.50 -17.81 22.27
C SER A 156 -17.50 -16.56 23.15
N LEU A 157 -18.66 -15.97 23.38
CA LEU A 157 -18.84 -14.77 24.19
C LEU A 157 -19.12 -15.09 25.66
N SER A 158 -19.79 -16.23 25.93
CA SER A 158 -20.09 -16.73 27.28
C SER A 158 -20.31 -18.24 27.21
N ILE A 159 -20.63 -18.84 28.40
CA ILE A 159 -20.81 -20.30 28.52
C ILE A 159 -21.86 -20.84 27.53
N ASN A 160 -22.88 -20.04 27.19
CA ASN A 160 -24.00 -20.46 26.38
C ASN A 160 -24.30 -19.47 25.21
N THR A 161 -23.37 -18.58 24.89
CA THR A 161 -23.55 -17.63 23.78
C THR A 161 -22.33 -17.65 22.86
N THR A 162 -22.57 -17.96 21.61
CA THR A 162 -21.56 -17.99 20.56
C THR A 162 -21.93 -17.00 19.47
N ARG A 163 -20.98 -16.18 19.04
CA ARG A 163 -21.10 -15.36 17.86
C ARG A 163 -20.59 -16.14 16.66
N TYR A 164 -21.41 -16.22 15.64
CA TYR A 164 -21.07 -16.78 14.35
C TYR A 164 -21.08 -15.66 13.33
N SER A 165 -19.99 -15.43 12.63
CA SER A 165 -19.82 -14.28 11.74
C SER A 165 -19.22 -14.70 10.40
N ALA A 166 -19.67 -14.02 9.34
CA ALA A 166 -19.10 -14.09 8.00
C ALA A 166 -18.23 -12.86 7.78
N VAL A 167 -16.96 -13.08 7.47
CA VAL A 167 -15.96 -12.03 7.27
C VAL A 167 -15.38 -12.15 5.87
N LEU A 168 -15.51 -11.09 5.08
CA LEU A 168 -14.82 -10.98 3.79
C LEU A 168 -13.37 -10.60 4.05
N GLN A 169 -12.45 -11.47 3.66
CA GLN A 169 -11.02 -11.20 3.63
C GLN A 169 -10.63 -10.78 2.22
N LEU A 170 -10.13 -9.56 2.08
CA LEU A 170 -9.65 -9.01 0.82
C LEU A 170 -8.13 -8.92 0.84
N SER A 171 -7.53 -9.26 -0.28
CA SER A 171 -6.12 -9.06 -0.60
C SER A 171 -6.04 -8.29 -1.92
N VAL A 172 -5.53 -7.08 -1.86
CA VAL A 172 -5.39 -6.22 -3.04
C VAL A 172 -3.90 -6.00 -3.30
N THR A 173 -3.45 -6.47 -4.45
CA THR A 173 -2.07 -6.33 -4.89
C THR A 173 -1.97 -5.21 -5.92
N VAL A 174 -1.12 -4.22 -5.65
CA VAL A 174 -0.91 -3.04 -6.49
C VAL A 174 0.54 -3.00 -6.94
N ASN A 175 0.75 -2.78 -8.23
CA ASN A 175 2.06 -2.56 -8.82
C ASN A 175 2.30 -1.05 -8.96
N MET A 176 3.42 -0.59 -8.43
CA MET A 176 3.89 0.78 -8.55
C MET A 176 5.06 0.83 -9.50
N ILE A 177 5.06 1.78 -10.43
CA ILE A 177 6.20 2.04 -11.31
C ILE A 177 6.90 3.30 -10.80
N LEU A 178 8.11 3.12 -10.28
CA LEU A 178 8.94 4.16 -9.72
C LEU A 178 10.28 4.21 -10.45
N ASP A 179 10.58 5.33 -11.12
CA ASP A 179 11.89 5.58 -11.74
C ASP A 179 12.41 4.38 -12.57
N GLY A 180 11.50 3.73 -13.33
CA GLY A 180 11.81 2.56 -14.15
C GLY A 180 11.96 1.23 -13.37
N SER A 181 11.71 1.22 -12.07
CA SER A 181 11.61 0.02 -11.25
C SER A 181 10.15 -0.26 -10.88
N THR A 182 9.77 -1.53 -10.86
CA THR A 182 8.44 -1.96 -10.42
C THR A 182 8.53 -2.45 -8.98
N ALA A 183 7.71 -1.88 -8.11
CA ALA A 183 7.50 -2.37 -6.75
C ALA A 183 6.07 -2.90 -6.61
N THR A 184 5.89 -3.95 -5.83
CA THR A 184 4.58 -4.55 -5.58
C THR A 184 4.21 -4.36 -4.12
N LEU A 185 3.01 -3.84 -3.88
CA LEU A 185 2.42 -3.64 -2.57
C LEU A 185 1.18 -4.51 -2.44
N THR A 186 1.05 -5.25 -1.35
CA THR A 186 -0.18 -5.99 -1.02
C THR A 186 -0.83 -5.40 0.22
N VAL A 187 -2.11 -5.11 0.11
CA VAL A 187 -2.96 -4.59 1.20
C VAL A 187 -3.97 -5.67 1.57
N TYR A 188 -4.06 -5.96 2.85
CA TYR A 188 -5.05 -6.88 3.42
C TYR A 188 -6.11 -6.10 4.18
N ALA A 189 -7.37 -6.48 4.02
CA ALA A 189 -8.49 -5.88 4.72
C ALA A 189 -9.55 -6.92 5.02
N ASP A 190 -10.05 -6.92 6.25
CA ASP A 190 -11.11 -7.80 6.72
C ASP A 190 -12.37 -6.99 6.97
N TYR A 191 -13.49 -7.40 6.34
CA TYR A 191 -14.79 -6.74 6.47
C TYR A 191 -15.80 -7.71 7.07
N PRO A 192 -16.29 -7.48 8.30
CA PRO A 192 -17.41 -8.25 8.85
C PRO A 192 -18.68 -7.93 8.06
N LEU A 193 -19.24 -8.91 7.37
CA LEU A 193 -20.43 -8.75 6.54
C LEU A 193 -21.73 -9.00 7.35
N ALA A 194 -21.75 -10.07 8.11
CA ALA A 194 -22.90 -10.44 8.92
C ALA A 194 -22.48 -11.21 10.17
N SER A 195 -23.26 -11.11 11.23
CA SER A 195 -23.07 -11.91 12.43
C SER A 195 -24.39 -12.31 13.05
N VAL A 196 -24.43 -13.52 13.60
CA VAL A 196 -25.58 -14.07 14.32
C VAL A 196 -25.12 -14.51 15.70
N LEU A 197 -25.93 -14.23 16.72
CA LEU A 197 -25.71 -14.73 18.05
C LEU A 197 -26.51 -16.02 18.24
N ILE A 198 -25.84 -17.08 18.61
CA ILE A 198 -26.45 -18.38 18.90
C ILE A 198 -26.40 -18.53 20.44
N GLY A 199 -27.57 -18.51 21.05
CA GLY A 199 -27.76 -18.76 22.49
C GLY A 199 -28.19 -20.20 22.72
N GLY A 200 -27.57 -20.90 23.68
CA GLY A 200 -28.03 -22.18 24.17
C GLY A 200 -28.69 -22.03 25.54
N ASP A 201 -29.42 -23.08 26.00
CA ASP A 201 -29.96 -23.14 27.34
C ASP A 201 -28.82 -23.18 28.36
N THR A 202 -29.03 -22.49 29.50
CA THR A 202 -28.04 -22.54 30.58
C THR A 202 -28.08 -23.94 31.21
N PRO A 203 -26.92 -24.63 31.30
CA PRO A 203 -26.89 -25.95 31.94
C PRO A 203 -27.47 -25.91 33.37
N SER A 204 -28.42 -26.77 33.66
CA SER A 204 -29.10 -26.81 34.95
C SER A 204 -28.16 -27.01 36.15
N ALA A 205 -26.96 -27.48 35.94
CA ALA A 205 -25.92 -27.64 36.97
C ALA A 205 -25.36 -26.29 37.50
N TYR A 206 -25.60 -25.17 36.81
CA TYR A 206 -25.15 -23.84 37.24
C TYR A 206 -26.31 -22.99 37.85
N ALA A 207 -27.55 -23.49 37.82
CA ALA A 207 -28.71 -22.80 38.36
C ALA A 207 -28.91 -23.01 39.87
N GLY A 208 -27.97 -23.63 40.57
CA GLY A 208 -28.07 -24.06 41.95
C GLY A 208 -26.96 -23.58 42.89
N ILE A 209 -26.52 -22.29 42.80
CA ILE A 209 -25.70 -21.65 43.83
C ILE A 209 -26.34 -20.31 44.19
#